data_2d40fbba6231a771d5a180e831c66117
#
_entry.id   2d40fbba6231a771d5a180e831c66117
#
_cell.length_a   1.000
_cell.length_b   1.000
_cell.length_c   1.000
_cell.angle_alpha   90.00
_cell.angle_beta   90.00
_cell.angle_gamma   90.00
#
_symmetry.space_group_name_H-M   'P 1'
#
loop_
_entity.id
_entity.type
_entity.pdbx_description
1 polymer ?
#
loop_
_entity_poly.entity_id
_entity_poly.type
_entity_poly.pdbx_seq_one_letter_code
_entity_poly.pdbx_strand_id
1 'polypeptide(L)'
;MGTLVVLSVSIVVLVFVTKFLVGRNRVRELDRDFSLELSCTRERALSVAASAARGVMWHVEFTENGLYTRHIFARNVIHVAVSGHPARPGRCTAKVWTRVRLADDGVFFLRAKSYLDTKRKRDKVVRFLSTYGATTGGRDATIG
;
A
#
# COMPACT_ATOMS: atom_id res chain seq x y z
N MET A 1 30.04 -36.83 16.88
CA MET A 1 28.80 -36.90 16.08
C MET A 1 27.69 -36.05 16.68
N GLY A 2 27.37 -36.12 17.95
CA GLY A 2 26.26 -35.40 18.57
C GLY A 2 26.35 -33.85 18.50
N THR A 3 27.51 -33.27 18.66
CA THR A 3 27.72 -31.81 18.62
C THR A 3 27.48 -31.20 17.25
N LEU A 4 27.88 -31.89 16.17
CA LEU A 4 27.61 -31.41 14.80
C LEU A 4 26.12 -31.43 14.44
N VAL A 5 25.39 -32.44 14.90
CA VAL A 5 23.93 -32.54 14.68
C VAL A 5 23.21 -31.45 15.44
N VAL A 6 23.57 -31.20 16.69
CA VAL A 6 22.96 -30.11 17.48
C VAL A 6 23.24 -28.75 16.86
N LEU A 7 24.47 -28.52 16.37
CA LEU A 7 24.82 -27.25 15.74
C LEU A 7 24.06 -27.02 14.44
N SER A 8 23.91 -28.04 13.60
CA SER A 8 23.14 -27.94 12.35
C SER A 8 21.66 -27.73 12.58
N VAL A 9 21.04 -28.38 13.56
CA VAL A 9 19.66 -28.17 13.94
C VAL A 9 19.44 -26.75 14.47
N SER A 10 20.35 -26.24 15.31
CA SER A 10 20.28 -24.89 15.84
C SER A 10 20.36 -23.83 14.75
N ILE A 11 21.21 -24.00 13.75
CA ILE A 11 21.30 -23.08 12.60
C ILE A 11 20.02 -23.10 11.79
N VAL A 12 19.45 -24.27 11.51
CA VAL A 12 18.20 -24.40 10.76
C VAL A 12 17.06 -23.72 11.50
N VAL A 13 16.92 -23.94 12.81
CA VAL A 13 15.92 -23.30 13.64
C VAL A 13 16.09 -21.79 13.65
N LEU A 14 17.31 -21.28 13.80
CA LEU A 14 17.60 -19.84 13.79
C LEU A 14 17.20 -19.19 12.46
N VAL A 15 17.56 -19.82 11.33
CA VAL A 15 17.20 -19.34 9.99
C VAL A 15 15.69 -19.33 9.82
N PHE A 16 15.00 -20.36 10.33
CA PHE A 16 13.55 -20.47 10.23
C PHE A 16 12.84 -19.37 11.04
N VAL A 17 13.27 -19.17 12.29
CA VAL A 17 12.75 -18.12 13.18
C VAL A 17 13.00 -16.73 12.58
N THR A 18 14.18 -16.47 12.06
CA THR A 18 14.53 -15.19 11.43
C THR A 18 13.64 -14.91 10.22
N LYS A 19 13.45 -15.88 9.33
CA LYS A 19 12.57 -15.74 8.18
C LYS A 19 11.12 -15.51 8.59
N PHE A 20 10.66 -16.19 9.64
CA PHE A 20 9.31 -16.00 10.18
C PHE A 20 9.10 -14.59 10.71
N LEU A 21 10.01 -14.09 11.54
CA LEU A 21 9.92 -12.74 12.11
C LEU A 21 9.97 -11.67 11.03
N VAL A 22 10.87 -11.82 10.05
CA VAL A 22 10.95 -10.89 8.90
C VAL A 22 9.66 -10.91 8.09
N GLY A 23 9.11 -12.08 7.80
CA GLY A 23 7.83 -12.21 7.09
C GLY A 23 6.68 -11.54 7.84
N ARG A 24 6.59 -11.78 9.16
CA ARG A 24 5.57 -11.18 10.02
C ARG A 24 5.66 -9.66 10.06
N ASN A 25 6.87 -9.10 10.15
CA ASN A 25 7.06 -7.65 10.13
C ASN A 25 6.67 -7.03 8.78
N ARG A 26 6.99 -7.71 7.66
CA ARG A 26 6.58 -7.28 6.32
C ARG A 26 5.06 -7.23 6.15
N VAL A 27 4.36 -8.27 6.65
CA VAL A 27 2.90 -8.31 6.62
C VAL A 27 2.32 -7.15 7.44
N ARG A 28 2.79 -6.94 8.67
CA ARG A 28 2.33 -5.83 9.52
C ARG A 28 2.55 -4.47 8.87
N GLU A 29 3.65 -4.29 8.18
CA GLU A 29 3.94 -3.03 7.50
C GLU A 29 3.03 -2.81 6.29
N LEU A 30 2.69 -3.87 5.56
CA LEU A 30 1.73 -3.79 4.46
C LEU A 30 0.29 -3.61 4.94
N ASP A 31 -0.08 -4.18 6.09
CA ASP A 31 -1.41 -4.04 6.71
C ASP A 31 -1.66 -2.65 7.29
N ARG A 32 -0.64 -1.78 7.30
CA ARG A 32 -0.80 -0.42 7.79
C ARG A 32 -1.72 0.38 6.86
N ASP A 33 -2.82 0.84 7.43
CA ASP A 33 -3.76 1.73 6.75
C ASP A 33 -3.31 3.19 6.84
N PHE A 34 -3.53 3.92 5.76
CA PHE A 34 -3.30 5.36 5.70
C PHE A 34 -4.65 6.06 5.51
N SER A 35 -4.92 7.06 6.34
CA SER A 35 -6.06 7.94 6.19
C SER A 35 -5.57 9.36 5.99
N LEU A 36 -5.99 9.98 4.89
CA LEU A 36 -5.54 11.30 4.45
C LEU A 36 -6.75 12.21 4.29
N GLU A 37 -6.73 13.37 4.92
CA GLU A 37 -7.67 14.45 4.62
C GLU A 37 -7.10 15.31 3.49
N LEU A 38 -7.87 15.48 2.43
CA LEU A 38 -7.45 16.16 1.22
C LEU A 38 -8.33 17.39 0.97
N SER A 39 -7.70 18.49 0.57
CA SER A 39 -8.36 19.72 0.18
C SER A 39 -8.68 19.74 -1.32
N CYS A 40 -9.28 18.67 -1.82
CA CYS A 40 -9.68 18.52 -3.21
C CYS A 40 -10.97 17.71 -3.32
N THR A 41 -11.57 17.75 -4.49
CA THR A 41 -12.76 16.94 -4.79
C THR A 41 -12.41 15.46 -4.86
N ARG A 42 -13.42 14.62 -4.67
CA ARG A 42 -13.31 13.16 -4.80
C ARG A 42 -12.73 12.74 -6.16
N GLU A 43 -13.23 13.35 -7.23
CA GLU A 43 -12.81 13.05 -8.61
C GLU A 43 -11.35 13.38 -8.82
N ARG A 44 -10.90 14.50 -8.27
CA ARG A 44 -9.49 14.91 -8.31
C ARG A 44 -8.61 13.94 -7.54
N ALA A 45 -9.01 13.54 -6.34
CA ALA A 45 -8.29 12.57 -5.53
C ALA A 45 -8.17 11.21 -6.24
N LEU A 46 -9.26 10.74 -6.85
CA LEU A 46 -9.25 9.49 -7.63
C LEU A 46 -8.35 9.58 -8.87
N SER A 47 -8.37 10.69 -9.58
CA SER A 47 -7.48 10.92 -10.72
C SER A 47 -6.00 10.88 -10.32
N VAL A 48 -5.65 11.54 -9.21
CA VAL A 48 -4.28 11.53 -8.67
C VAL A 48 -3.87 10.14 -8.22
N ALA A 49 -4.75 9.44 -7.49
CA ALA A 49 -4.49 8.07 -7.05
C ALA A 49 -4.31 7.11 -8.24
N ALA A 50 -5.16 7.21 -9.26
CA ALA A 50 -5.06 6.40 -10.47
C ALA A 50 -3.77 6.66 -11.23
N SER A 51 -3.36 7.92 -11.37
CA SER A 51 -2.10 8.29 -12.01
C SER A 51 -0.89 7.71 -11.27
N ALA A 52 -0.88 7.77 -9.94
CA ALA A 52 0.19 7.21 -9.12
C ALA A 52 0.21 5.67 -9.13
N ALA A 53 -0.98 5.06 -9.19
CA ALA A 53 -1.17 3.61 -9.18
C ALA A 53 -0.79 2.95 -10.51
N ARG A 54 -0.94 3.64 -11.63
CA ARG A 54 -0.58 3.12 -12.96
C ARG A 54 0.91 2.78 -13.06
N GLY A 55 1.21 1.78 -13.89
CA GLY A 55 2.57 1.36 -14.20
C GLY A 55 2.56 0.12 -15.09
N VAL A 56 3.71 -0.20 -15.70
CA VAL A 56 3.83 -1.29 -16.69
C VAL A 56 3.30 -2.63 -16.17
N MET A 57 3.50 -2.90 -14.87
CA MET A 57 3.13 -4.18 -14.24
C MET A 57 1.93 -4.03 -13.28
N TRP A 58 1.24 -2.89 -13.30
CA TRP A 58 0.17 -2.57 -12.39
C TRP A 58 -1.13 -2.29 -13.13
N HIS A 59 -2.15 -3.08 -12.82
CA HIS A 59 -3.49 -2.91 -13.35
C HIS A 59 -4.35 -2.15 -12.35
N VAL A 60 -5.05 -1.13 -12.85
CA VAL A 60 -5.92 -0.26 -12.02
C VAL A 60 -7.36 -0.51 -12.42
N GLU A 61 -8.21 -0.80 -11.46
CA GLU A 61 -9.64 -0.96 -11.62
C GLU A 61 -10.38 0.02 -10.70
N PHE A 62 -11.40 0.68 -11.24
CA PHE A 62 -12.25 1.60 -10.49
C PHE A 62 -13.42 0.86 -9.86
N THR A 63 -13.81 1.30 -8.67
CA THR A 63 -14.98 0.82 -7.93
C THR A 63 -15.88 1.99 -7.60
N GLU A 64 -17.09 1.73 -7.11
CA GLU A 64 -18.03 2.80 -6.71
C GLU A 64 -17.42 3.78 -5.71
N ASN A 65 -16.61 3.30 -4.78
CA ASN A 65 -16.05 4.09 -3.68
C ASN A 65 -14.56 4.41 -3.81
N GLY A 66 -13.93 4.05 -4.94
CA GLY A 66 -12.50 4.26 -5.09
C GLY A 66 -11.89 3.51 -6.27
N LEU A 67 -10.71 3.01 -6.04
CA LEU A 67 -10.00 2.15 -6.99
C LEU A 67 -9.17 1.10 -6.24
N TYR A 68 -8.80 0.06 -6.94
CA TYR A 68 -7.74 -0.82 -6.48
C TYR A 68 -6.71 -1.05 -7.59
N THR A 69 -5.49 -1.31 -7.19
CA THR A 69 -4.43 -1.66 -8.11
C THR A 69 -3.77 -2.97 -7.69
N ARG A 70 -3.54 -3.83 -8.68
CA ARG A 70 -2.88 -5.12 -8.48
C ARG A 70 -1.68 -5.25 -9.40
N HIS A 71 -0.65 -5.88 -8.90
CA HIS A 71 0.48 -6.26 -9.71
C HIS A 71 0.13 -7.52 -10.52
N ILE A 72 0.55 -7.59 -11.80
CA ILE A 72 0.19 -8.69 -12.70
C ILE A 72 0.65 -10.05 -12.16
N PHE A 73 1.82 -10.10 -11.54
CA PHE A 73 2.41 -11.34 -11.01
C PHE A 73 2.36 -11.47 -9.48
N ALA A 74 1.91 -10.43 -8.77
CA ALA A 74 1.80 -10.47 -7.32
C ALA A 74 0.33 -10.52 -6.91
N ARG A 75 0.05 -11.26 -5.83
CA ARG A 75 -1.32 -11.40 -5.31
C ARG A 75 -1.73 -10.24 -4.40
N ASN A 76 -0.82 -9.32 -4.13
CA ASN A 76 -1.09 -8.16 -3.29
C ASN A 76 -1.90 -7.12 -4.04
N VAL A 77 -2.91 -6.59 -3.37
CA VAL A 77 -3.81 -5.59 -3.92
C VAL A 77 -3.76 -4.34 -3.03
N ILE A 78 -3.56 -3.18 -3.64
CA ILE A 78 -3.63 -1.89 -2.95
C ILE A 78 -5.00 -1.30 -3.25
N HIS A 79 -5.74 -0.99 -2.19
CA HIS A 79 -7.04 -0.36 -2.26
C HIS A 79 -6.93 1.12 -1.91
N VAL A 80 -7.68 1.95 -2.62
CA VAL A 80 -7.85 3.37 -2.34
C VAL A 80 -9.34 3.66 -2.32
N ALA A 81 -9.88 4.00 -1.17
CA ALA A 81 -11.25 4.49 -1.05
C ALA A 81 -11.24 5.99 -0.84
N VAL A 82 -12.09 6.71 -1.56
CA VAL A 82 -12.22 8.16 -1.45
C VAL A 82 -13.67 8.50 -1.15
N SER A 83 -13.89 9.14 -0.01
CA SER A 83 -15.20 9.65 0.43
C SER A 83 -15.20 11.17 0.48
N GLY A 84 -16.16 11.81 -0.18
CA GLY A 84 -16.37 13.26 -0.07
C GLY A 84 -16.86 13.64 1.32
N HIS A 85 -16.53 14.84 1.77
CA HIS A 85 -17.05 15.37 3.03
C HIS A 85 -18.45 15.95 2.81
N PRO A 86 -19.50 15.43 3.47
CA PRO A 86 -20.88 15.84 3.17
C PRO A 86 -21.15 17.34 3.45
N ALA A 87 -20.47 17.91 4.44
CA ALA A 87 -20.67 19.32 4.84
C ALA A 87 -19.64 20.29 4.21
N ARG A 88 -18.64 19.79 3.50
CA ARG A 88 -17.56 20.62 2.93
C ARG A 88 -17.24 20.17 1.50
N PRO A 89 -17.99 20.69 0.50
CA PRO A 89 -17.66 20.43 -0.90
C PRO A 89 -16.23 20.93 -1.17
N GLY A 90 -15.42 20.15 -1.85
CA GLY A 90 -14.01 20.46 -2.08
C GLY A 90 -13.05 19.84 -1.05
N ARG A 91 -13.55 19.09 -0.07
CA ARG A 91 -12.74 18.23 0.81
C ARG A 91 -13.15 16.78 0.70
N CYS A 92 -12.18 15.90 0.79
CA CYS A 92 -12.42 14.46 0.80
C CYS A 92 -11.44 13.74 1.72
N THR A 93 -11.79 12.54 2.12
CA THR A 93 -10.93 11.64 2.87
C THR A 93 -10.54 10.47 1.99
N ALA A 94 -9.26 10.22 1.83
CA ALA A 94 -8.74 9.05 1.14
C ALA A 94 -8.17 8.05 2.14
N LYS A 95 -8.60 6.79 2.03
CA LYS A 95 -8.03 5.66 2.77
C LYS A 95 -7.26 4.78 1.80
N VAL A 96 -6.02 4.47 2.15
CA VAL A 96 -5.14 3.60 1.36
C VAL A 96 -4.71 2.43 2.21
N TRP A 97 -5.00 1.21 1.78
CA TRP A 97 -4.60 0.00 2.47
C TRP A 97 -4.19 -1.09 1.49
N THR A 98 -3.47 -2.06 1.97
CA THR A 98 -3.01 -3.20 1.19
C THR A 98 -3.66 -4.47 1.69
N ARG A 99 -4.23 -5.25 0.78
CA ARG A 99 -4.71 -6.59 1.09
C ARG A 99 -3.68 -7.61 0.62
N VAL A 100 -3.03 -8.26 1.57
CA VAL A 100 -2.10 -9.36 1.32
C VAL A 100 -2.90 -10.65 1.29
N ARG A 101 -2.92 -11.37 0.17
CA ARG A 101 -3.49 -12.71 0.12
C ARG A 101 -2.45 -13.69 0.63
N LEU A 102 -2.59 -14.07 1.89
CA LEU A 102 -1.75 -15.08 2.55
C LEU A 102 -2.12 -16.52 2.17
N ALA A 103 -3.18 -16.70 1.36
CA ALA A 103 -3.88 -17.98 1.27
C ALA A 103 -3.06 -19.18 0.78
N ASP A 104 -2.01 -18.98 -0.01
CA ASP A 104 -1.29 -20.12 -0.61
C ASP A 104 0.19 -20.20 -0.24
N ASP A 105 0.81 -19.10 0.21
CA ASP A 105 2.27 -19.07 0.37
C ASP A 105 2.72 -18.96 1.84
N GLY A 106 1.80 -18.74 2.78
CA GLY A 106 2.11 -18.50 4.18
C GLY A 106 2.99 -17.25 4.41
N VAL A 107 3.17 -16.89 5.68
CA VAL A 107 4.02 -15.73 6.09
C VAL A 107 5.47 -15.88 5.61
N PHE A 108 5.92 -17.13 5.38
CA PHE A 108 7.28 -17.46 4.98
C PHE A 108 7.63 -17.09 3.53
N PHE A 109 6.63 -17.02 2.65
CA PHE A 109 6.83 -16.91 1.21
C PHE A 109 6.50 -15.54 0.62
N LEU A 110 6.25 -14.54 1.46
CA LEU A 110 6.18 -13.18 0.97
C LEU A 110 7.57 -12.78 0.44
N ARG A 111 7.76 -12.99 -0.85
CA ARG A 111 9.04 -12.72 -1.52
C ARG A 111 9.42 -11.27 -1.29
N ALA A 112 10.69 -11.03 -0.93
CA ALA A 112 11.21 -9.69 -0.65
C ALA A 112 10.91 -8.71 -1.79
N LYS A 113 11.00 -9.16 -3.05
CA LYS A 113 10.68 -8.35 -4.22
C LYS A 113 9.20 -7.94 -4.26
N SER A 114 8.27 -8.89 -4.07
CA SER A 114 6.83 -8.60 -4.07
C SER A 114 6.45 -7.63 -2.95
N TYR A 115 7.03 -7.80 -1.76
CA TYR A 115 6.87 -6.89 -0.64
C TYR A 115 7.36 -5.48 -0.98
N LEU A 116 8.59 -5.35 -1.48
CA LEU A 116 9.17 -4.05 -1.80
C LEU A 116 8.43 -3.34 -2.93
N ASP A 117 8.02 -4.05 -3.96
CA ASP A 117 7.27 -3.48 -5.08
C ASP A 117 5.90 -2.98 -4.62
N THR A 118 5.19 -3.77 -3.80
CA THR A 118 3.89 -3.39 -3.24
C THR A 118 4.03 -2.19 -2.31
N LYS A 119 5.00 -2.22 -1.39
CA LYS A 119 5.29 -1.11 -0.48
C LYS A 119 5.61 0.17 -1.24
N ARG A 120 6.53 0.13 -2.20
CA ARG A 120 6.91 1.29 -3.02
C ARG A 120 5.72 1.86 -3.78
N LYS A 121 4.88 1.02 -4.34
CA LYS A 121 3.68 1.44 -5.07
C LYS A 121 2.67 2.10 -4.13
N ARG A 122 2.36 1.49 -2.98
CA ARG A 122 1.48 2.06 -1.96
C ARG A 122 1.99 3.42 -1.48
N ASP A 123 3.26 3.48 -1.09
CA ASP A 123 3.88 4.70 -0.57
C ASP A 123 3.91 5.81 -1.64
N LYS A 124 4.06 5.44 -2.92
CA LYS A 124 3.92 6.38 -4.05
C LYS A 124 2.50 6.94 -4.12
N VAL A 125 1.47 6.11 -4.03
CA VAL A 125 0.06 6.56 -4.04
C VAL A 125 -0.21 7.50 -2.86
N VAL A 126 0.20 7.13 -1.65
CA VAL A 126 0.05 7.97 -0.44
C VAL A 126 0.75 9.31 -0.61
N ARG A 127 1.99 9.31 -1.09
CA ARG A 127 2.76 10.54 -1.32
C ARG A 127 2.11 11.44 -2.38
N PHE A 128 1.62 10.89 -3.47
CA PHE A 128 0.95 11.67 -4.51
C PHE A 128 -0.35 12.28 -3.98
N LEU A 129 -1.15 11.52 -3.25
CA LEU A 129 -2.35 12.05 -2.61
C LEU A 129 -2.04 13.16 -1.62
N SER A 130 -1.04 12.99 -0.77
CA SER A 130 -0.67 14.03 0.21
C SER A 130 -0.10 15.29 -0.46
N THR A 131 0.67 15.15 -1.53
CA THR A 131 1.29 16.28 -2.21
C THR A 131 0.29 17.02 -3.10
N TYR A 132 -0.42 16.31 -3.96
CA TYR A 132 -1.31 16.93 -4.96
C TYR A 132 -2.73 17.16 -4.45
N GLY A 133 -3.16 16.42 -3.45
CA GLY A 133 -4.45 16.63 -2.78
C GLY A 133 -4.44 17.83 -1.82
N ALA A 134 -3.27 18.19 -1.27
CA ALA A 134 -3.11 19.36 -0.40
C ALA A 134 -2.88 20.68 -1.19
N THR A 135 -2.32 20.59 -2.40
CA THR A 135 -1.82 21.78 -3.14
C THR A 135 -2.93 22.62 -3.79
N THR A 136 -4.16 22.10 -3.89
CA THR A 136 -5.24 22.82 -4.59
C THR A 136 -5.94 23.86 -3.69
N GLY A 137 -5.68 23.87 -2.39
CA GLY A 137 -6.29 24.86 -1.46
C GLY A 137 -5.50 26.15 -1.27
N GLY A 138 -4.30 26.27 -1.82
CA GLY A 138 -3.42 27.41 -1.56
C GLY A 138 -3.17 28.38 -2.71
N ARG A 139 -3.79 28.17 -3.88
CA ARG A 139 -3.50 29.02 -5.07
C ARG A 139 -4.60 29.99 -5.50
N ASP A 140 -5.78 29.91 -4.90
CA ASP A 140 -6.91 30.80 -5.27
C ASP A 140 -7.05 32.03 -4.36
N ALA A 141 -6.06 32.34 -3.54
CA ALA A 141 -6.15 33.46 -2.60
C ALA A 141 -5.21 34.64 -2.95
N THR A 142 -4.73 34.77 -4.18
CA THR A 142 -3.98 36.00 -4.54
C THR A 142 -4.09 36.29 -6.04
N ILE A 143 -5.25 36.66 -6.53
CA ILE A 143 -5.42 37.61 -7.65
C ILE A 143 -6.71 38.38 -7.37
N GLY A 144 -6.58 39.43 -6.65
CA GLY A 144 -7.55 40.51 -6.52
C GLY A 144 -6.81 41.80 -6.75
#